data_072a7432ed328ab9ecf926fb954e71da
#
_entry.id   072a7432ed328ab9ecf926fb954e71da
#
_cell.length_a   1.000
_cell.length_b   1.000
_cell.length_c   1.000
_cell.angle_alpha   90.00
_cell.angle_beta   90.00
_cell.angle_gamma   90.00
#
_symmetry.space_group_name_H-M   'P 1'
#
loop_
_entity.id
_entity.type
_entity.pdbx_description
1 polymer ?
#
loop_
_entity_poly.entity_id
_entity_poly.type
_entity_poly.pdbx_seq_one_letter_code
_entity_poly.pdbx_strand_id
1 'polypeptide(L)'
;MARVLDNFYIPTRYPNGHPLWYVVSAHDHLRQEKYRYENRRLSPDEAIAELNHRFREHGVGYQYESGMMMRVDSQIIHEEIVRPALSMLSDPMYEGANAEFLSAHEHYRTKKYKECLNDCLKAFESTIKAICS
;
A
#
# COMPACT_ATOMS: atom_id res chain seq x y z
N MET A 1 34.14 8.87 -27.88
CA MET A 1 33.85 10.04 -27.04
C MET A 1 32.88 9.62 -25.93
N ALA A 2 33.18 9.87 -24.68
CA ALA A 2 32.35 9.48 -23.55
C ALA A 2 31.63 10.71 -22.97
N ARG A 3 30.43 10.56 -22.51
CA ARG A 3 29.64 11.61 -21.85
C ARG A 3 29.55 11.35 -20.36
N VAL A 4 29.79 12.36 -19.56
CA VAL A 4 29.64 12.32 -18.10
C VAL A 4 28.26 12.86 -17.77
N LEU A 5 27.43 12.08 -17.11
CA LEU A 5 26.16 12.50 -16.51
C LEU A 5 26.22 12.17 -15.02
N ASP A 6 26.08 13.18 -14.17
CA ASP A 6 26.02 13.06 -12.71
C ASP A 6 27.14 12.21 -12.07
N ASN A 7 28.42 12.45 -12.49
CA ASN A 7 29.60 11.69 -12.09
C ASN A 7 29.65 10.22 -12.54
N PHE A 8 28.74 9.76 -13.39
CA PHE A 8 28.83 8.46 -14.04
C PHE A 8 29.37 8.57 -15.44
N TYR A 9 30.41 7.79 -15.73
CA TYR A 9 30.99 7.67 -17.06
C TYR A 9 30.10 6.75 -17.90
N ILE A 10 29.43 7.32 -18.92
CA ILE A 10 28.61 6.56 -19.86
C ILE A 10 29.36 6.41 -21.19
N PRO A 11 29.70 5.19 -21.62
CA PRO A 11 30.32 4.98 -22.93
C PRO A 11 29.34 5.33 -24.05
N THR A 12 29.81 5.80 -25.18
CA THR A 12 28.99 6.21 -26.34
C THR A 12 28.25 5.06 -27.01
N ARG A 13 28.64 3.82 -26.76
CA ARG A 13 27.96 2.58 -27.17
C ARG A 13 28.18 1.46 -26.17
N TYR A 14 27.17 0.63 -25.95
CA TYR A 14 27.36 -0.62 -25.28
C TYR A 14 28.12 -1.64 -26.13
N PRO A 15 28.78 -2.65 -25.54
CA PRO A 15 29.51 -3.70 -26.26
C PRO A 15 28.66 -4.45 -27.30
N ASN A 16 27.33 -4.45 -27.17
CA ASN A 16 26.36 -5.04 -28.10
C ASN A 16 25.94 -4.09 -29.25
N GLY A 17 26.53 -2.90 -29.35
CA GLY A 17 26.27 -1.96 -30.45
C GLY A 17 24.99 -1.12 -30.33
N HIS A 18 24.23 -1.23 -29.27
CA HIS A 18 23.02 -0.42 -29.08
C HIS A 18 23.32 1.07 -28.86
N PRO A 19 22.54 1.98 -29.46
CA PRO A 19 22.75 3.40 -29.29
C PRO A 19 22.41 3.86 -27.87
N LEU A 20 23.31 4.66 -27.28
CA LEU A 20 23.14 5.19 -25.91
C LEU A 20 21.97 6.18 -25.72
N TRP A 21 21.45 6.75 -26.83
CA TRP A 21 20.35 7.69 -26.73
C TRP A 21 19.13 7.10 -26.01
N TYR A 22 18.89 5.80 -26.13
CA TYR A 22 17.80 5.10 -25.43
C TYR A 22 18.01 5.08 -23.90
N VAL A 23 19.24 4.81 -23.48
CA VAL A 23 19.59 4.76 -22.04
C VAL A 23 19.60 6.16 -21.44
N VAL A 24 20.09 7.15 -22.17
CA VAL A 24 20.07 8.56 -21.73
C VAL A 24 18.63 9.07 -21.61
N SER A 25 17.78 8.73 -22.59
CA SER A 25 16.35 9.10 -22.54
C SER A 25 15.61 8.44 -21.36
N ALA A 26 15.87 7.16 -21.10
CA ALA A 26 15.28 6.47 -19.95
C ALA A 26 15.79 7.06 -18.62
N HIS A 27 17.08 7.38 -18.53
CA HIS A 27 17.66 8.02 -17.35
C HIS A 27 17.10 9.42 -17.11
N ASP A 28 16.95 10.23 -18.15
CA ASP A 28 16.38 11.57 -18.06
C ASP A 28 14.90 11.51 -17.65
N HIS A 29 14.16 10.53 -18.15
CA HIS A 29 12.76 10.29 -17.75
C HIS A 29 12.66 9.93 -16.27
N LEU A 30 13.46 8.96 -15.80
CA LEU A 30 13.53 8.57 -14.40
C LEU A 30 13.98 9.74 -13.50
N ARG A 31 14.89 10.57 -13.97
CA ARG A 31 15.35 11.76 -13.26
C ARG A 31 14.25 12.81 -13.16
N GLN A 32 13.49 13.06 -14.23
CA GLN A 32 12.36 13.99 -14.21
C GLN A 32 11.26 13.49 -13.29
N GLU A 33 10.97 12.20 -13.27
CA GLU A 33 10.03 11.60 -12.32
C GLU A 33 10.53 11.77 -10.90
N LYS A 34 11.81 11.49 -10.61
CA LYS A 34 12.39 11.70 -9.27
C LYS A 34 12.25 13.16 -8.82
N TYR A 35 12.57 14.14 -9.67
CA TYR A 35 12.38 15.58 -9.35
C TYR A 35 10.91 15.93 -9.14
N ARG A 36 10.00 15.31 -9.87
CA ARG A 36 8.56 15.49 -9.70
C ARG A 36 8.09 14.95 -8.34
N TYR A 37 8.64 13.82 -7.88
CA TYR A 37 8.36 13.27 -6.54
C TYR A 37 8.98 14.10 -5.42
N GLU A 38 10.23 14.52 -5.54
CA GLU A 38 10.93 15.31 -4.51
C GLU A 38 10.29 16.70 -4.28
N ASN A 39 9.69 17.29 -5.31
CA ASN A 39 9.03 18.60 -5.22
C ASN A 39 7.53 18.52 -4.93
N ARG A 40 6.91 17.34 -5.00
CA ARG A 40 5.51 17.14 -4.68
C ARG A 40 5.39 16.82 -3.20
N ARG A 41 4.94 17.77 -2.41
CA ARG A 41 4.44 17.47 -1.06
C ARG A 41 3.12 16.73 -1.22
N LEU A 42 3.19 15.41 -1.35
CA LEU A 42 2.01 14.55 -1.34
C LEU A 42 1.34 14.68 0.03
N SER A 43 0.04 14.82 0.03
CA SER A 43 -0.72 14.64 1.26
C SER A 43 -0.57 13.20 1.75
N PRO A 44 -0.75 12.91 3.05
CA PRO A 44 -0.70 11.54 3.56
C PRO A 44 -1.64 10.59 2.79
N ASP A 45 -2.83 11.07 2.43
CA ASP A 45 -3.82 10.27 1.70
C ASP A 45 -3.38 9.96 0.25
N GLU A 46 -2.78 10.94 -0.44
CA GLU A 46 -2.21 10.73 -1.77
C GLU A 46 -1.04 9.74 -1.74
N ALA A 47 -0.20 9.80 -0.70
CA ALA A 47 0.91 8.87 -0.54
C ALA A 47 0.42 7.43 -0.28
N ILE A 48 -0.62 7.27 0.53
CA ILE A 48 -1.27 5.97 0.77
C ILE A 48 -1.92 5.44 -0.50
N ALA A 49 -2.63 6.29 -1.24
CA ALA A 49 -3.26 5.90 -2.50
C ALA A 49 -2.23 5.43 -3.53
N GLU A 50 -1.12 6.13 -3.67
CA GLU A 50 -0.01 5.76 -4.55
C GLU A 50 0.64 4.44 -4.12
N LEU A 51 0.89 4.26 -2.82
CA LEU A 51 1.42 3.00 -2.27
C LEU A 51 0.51 1.82 -2.62
N ASN A 52 -0.78 1.94 -2.35
CA ASN A 52 -1.77 0.91 -2.62
C ASN A 52 -1.93 0.64 -4.13
N HIS A 53 -1.82 1.68 -4.97
CA HIS A 53 -1.80 1.53 -6.41
C HIS A 53 -0.62 0.67 -6.87
N ARG A 54 0.58 0.95 -6.40
CA ARG A 54 1.79 0.16 -6.71
C ARG A 54 1.68 -1.29 -6.23
N PHE A 55 1.12 -1.52 -5.05
CA PHE A 55 0.88 -2.89 -4.57
C PHE A 55 -0.04 -3.67 -5.51
N ARG A 56 -1.10 -3.05 -6.02
CA ARG A 56 -1.99 -3.68 -7.01
C ARG A 56 -1.29 -3.96 -8.34
N GLU A 57 -0.57 -2.99 -8.88
CA GLU A 57 0.17 -3.13 -10.15
C GLU A 57 1.19 -4.29 -10.10
N HIS A 58 1.86 -4.46 -8.99
CA HIS A 58 2.87 -5.51 -8.80
C HIS A 58 2.32 -6.81 -8.22
N GLY A 59 1.00 -6.95 -8.07
CA GLY A 59 0.38 -8.16 -7.52
C GLY A 59 0.79 -8.45 -6.08
N VAL A 60 1.20 -7.42 -5.33
CA VAL A 60 1.53 -7.54 -3.92
C VAL A 60 0.22 -7.68 -3.15
N GLY A 61 -0.01 -8.84 -2.53
CA GLY A 61 -1.25 -9.17 -1.81
C GLY A 61 -1.40 -8.43 -0.47
N TYR A 62 -1.12 -7.14 -0.45
CA TYR A 62 -1.25 -6.26 0.72
C TYR A 62 -1.80 -4.89 0.32
N GLN A 63 -2.47 -4.24 1.27
CA GLN A 63 -2.86 -2.83 1.21
C GLN A 63 -2.61 -2.15 2.55
N TYR A 64 -2.30 -0.84 2.51
CA TYR A 64 -2.21 -0.01 3.70
C TYR A 64 -3.54 0.70 3.91
N GLU A 65 -4.21 0.42 5.02
CA GLU A 65 -5.52 0.98 5.34
C GLU A 65 -5.70 1.07 6.86
N SER A 66 -6.37 2.10 7.35
CA SER A 66 -6.61 2.36 8.77
C SER A 66 -5.35 2.29 9.65
N GLY A 67 -4.23 2.81 9.13
CA GLY A 67 -2.97 2.89 9.86
C GLY A 67 -2.13 1.60 9.87
N MET A 68 -2.53 0.55 9.15
CA MET A 68 -1.82 -0.72 9.15
C MET A 68 -1.75 -1.40 7.78
N MET A 69 -0.85 -2.38 7.66
CA MET A 69 -0.74 -3.24 6.49
C MET A 69 -1.70 -4.41 6.61
N MET A 70 -2.68 -4.46 5.72
CA MET A 70 -3.66 -5.56 5.63
C MET A 70 -3.30 -6.52 4.51
N ARG A 71 -3.46 -7.81 4.75
CA ARG A 71 -3.34 -8.83 3.72
C ARG A 71 -4.62 -8.88 2.90
N VAL A 72 -4.47 -8.85 1.58
CA VAL A 72 -5.57 -8.89 0.61
C VAL A 72 -5.46 -10.16 -0.22
N ASP A 73 -6.23 -11.17 0.13
CA ASP A 73 -6.27 -12.42 -0.65
C ASP A 73 -7.24 -12.33 -1.83
N SER A 74 -8.22 -11.42 -1.75
CA SER A 74 -9.17 -11.12 -2.82
C SER A 74 -9.46 -9.63 -2.85
N GLN A 75 -9.18 -8.97 -3.96
CA GLN A 75 -9.45 -7.55 -4.14
C GLN A 75 -10.95 -7.24 -4.03
N ILE A 76 -11.80 -8.11 -4.57
CA ILE A 76 -13.27 -7.94 -4.50
C ILE A 76 -13.73 -7.97 -3.03
N ILE A 77 -13.29 -8.97 -2.25
CA ILE A 77 -13.65 -9.07 -0.84
C ILE A 77 -13.15 -7.86 -0.05
N HIS A 78 -11.94 -7.41 -0.35
CA HIS A 78 -11.38 -6.24 0.32
C HIS A 78 -12.20 -4.97 0.03
N GLU A 79 -12.53 -4.70 -1.22
CA GLU A 79 -13.26 -3.50 -1.63
C GLU A 79 -14.73 -3.53 -1.22
N GLU A 80 -15.39 -4.69 -1.32
CA GLU A 80 -16.83 -4.83 -1.11
C GLU A 80 -17.22 -5.11 0.35
N ILE A 81 -16.31 -5.66 1.15
CA ILE A 81 -16.60 -6.08 2.53
C ILE A 81 -15.68 -5.37 3.53
N VAL A 82 -14.36 -5.48 3.36
CA VAL A 82 -13.41 -5.01 4.39
C VAL A 82 -13.42 -3.48 4.49
N ARG A 83 -13.31 -2.76 3.38
CA ARG A 83 -13.31 -1.29 3.39
C ARG A 83 -14.60 -0.68 3.92
N PRO A 84 -15.81 -1.11 3.52
CA PRO A 84 -17.05 -0.65 4.13
C PRO A 84 -17.12 -0.92 5.63
N ALA A 85 -16.68 -2.10 6.09
CA ALA A 85 -16.63 -2.42 7.50
C ALA A 85 -15.71 -1.49 8.28
N LEU A 86 -14.49 -1.23 7.77
CA LEU A 86 -13.55 -0.28 8.37
C LEU A 86 -14.11 1.14 8.42
N SER A 87 -14.78 1.58 7.34
CA SER A 87 -15.43 2.89 7.29
C SER A 87 -16.54 3.02 8.35
N MET A 88 -17.35 1.99 8.55
CA MET A 88 -18.37 1.97 9.58
C MET A 88 -17.75 1.94 10.98
N LEU A 89 -16.74 1.12 11.20
CA LEU A 89 -16.08 0.96 12.50
C LEU A 89 -15.20 2.17 12.88
N SER A 90 -14.96 3.12 11.96
CA SER A 90 -14.23 4.35 12.25
C SER A 90 -15.02 5.35 13.12
N ASP A 91 -16.33 5.16 13.28
CA ASP A 91 -17.14 5.98 14.19
C ASP A 91 -16.70 5.72 15.64
N PRO A 92 -16.53 6.77 16.48
CA PRO A 92 -16.16 6.65 17.89
C PRO A 92 -17.02 5.69 18.72
N MET A 93 -18.28 5.49 18.33
CA MET A 93 -19.18 4.53 18.97
C MET A 93 -18.66 3.09 18.88
N TYR A 94 -17.87 2.77 17.85
CA TYR A 94 -17.35 1.43 17.58
C TYR A 94 -15.86 1.28 17.89
N GLU A 95 -15.24 2.19 18.65
CA GLU A 95 -13.79 2.18 18.93
C GLU A 95 -13.27 0.82 19.39
N GLY A 96 -13.96 0.17 20.34
CA GLY A 96 -13.61 -1.16 20.83
C GLY A 96 -13.70 -2.24 19.74
N ALA A 97 -14.78 -2.23 18.97
CA ALA A 97 -14.99 -3.16 17.86
C ALA A 97 -13.96 -2.96 16.75
N ASN A 98 -13.60 -1.71 16.46
CA ASN A 98 -12.55 -1.36 15.48
C ASN A 98 -11.20 -1.91 15.90
N ALA A 99 -10.80 -1.71 17.17
CA ALA A 99 -9.54 -2.23 17.69
C ALA A 99 -9.44 -3.77 17.57
N GLU A 100 -10.53 -4.48 17.90
CA GLU A 100 -10.61 -5.95 17.79
C GLU A 100 -10.57 -6.41 16.31
N PHE A 101 -11.24 -5.70 15.41
CA PHE A 101 -11.22 -5.99 13.98
C PHE A 101 -9.83 -5.80 13.37
N LEU A 102 -9.14 -4.72 13.71
CA LEU A 102 -7.76 -4.48 13.28
C LEU A 102 -6.79 -5.53 13.84
N SER A 103 -6.96 -5.94 15.10
CA SER A 103 -6.20 -7.03 15.72
C SER A 103 -6.40 -8.36 14.97
N ALA A 104 -7.63 -8.65 14.56
CA ALA A 104 -7.93 -9.84 13.75
C ALA A 104 -7.15 -9.84 12.42
N HIS A 105 -7.07 -8.71 11.73
CA HIS A 105 -6.28 -8.56 10.52
C HIS A 105 -4.77 -8.78 10.75
N GLU A 106 -4.23 -8.28 11.85
CA GLU A 106 -2.83 -8.51 12.22
C GLU A 106 -2.56 -10.00 12.52
N HIS A 107 -3.46 -10.67 13.25
CA HIS A 107 -3.37 -12.11 13.48
C HIS A 107 -3.48 -12.91 12.17
N TYR A 108 -4.35 -12.50 11.26
CA TYR A 108 -4.45 -13.11 9.94
C TYR A 108 -3.16 -12.97 9.13
N ARG A 109 -2.57 -11.77 9.12
CA ARG A 109 -1.31 -11.48 8.46
C ARG A 109 -0.16 -12.34 8.99
N THR A 110 -0.14 -12.59 10.30
CA THR A 110 0.87 -13.41 11.00
C THR A 110 0.54 -14.90 11.05
N LYS A 111 -0.53 -15.35 10.34
CA LYS A 111 -1.00 -16.75 10.25
C LYS A 111 -1.47 -17.34 11.59
N LYS A 112 -1.84 -16.50 12.55
CA LYS A 112 -2.43 -16.88 13.84
C LYS A 112 -3.95 -16.98 13.70
N TYR A 113 -4.42 -18.00 12.98
CA TYR A 113 -5.83 -18.07 12.58
C TYR A 113 -6.81 -18.26 13.73
N LYS A 114 -6.41 -18.91 14.82
CA LYS A 114 -7.29 -19.07 16.01
C LYS A 114 -7.53 -17.74 16.70
N GLU A 115 -6.47 -16.97 16.91
CA GLU A 115 -6.50 -15.63 17.48
C GLU A 115 -7.31 -14.69 16.59
N CYS A 116 -7.09 -14.77 15.27
CA CYS A 116 -7.87 -14.02 14.29
C CYS A 116 -9.39 -14.28 14.43
N LEU A 117 -9.80 -15.54 14.48
CA LEU A 117 -11.22 -15.89 14.64
C LEU A 117 -11.81 -15.39 15.96
N ASN A 118 -11.05 -15.49 17.06
CA ASN A 118 -11.49 -14.97 18.36
C ASN A 118 -11.68 -13.46 18.33
N ASP A 119 -10.77 -12.71 17.70
CA ASP A 119 -10.88 -11.26 17.62
C ASP A 119 -11.98 -10.82 16.66
N CYS A 120 -12.23 -11.55 15.57
CA CYS A 120 -13.41 -11.34 14.73
C CYS A 120 -14.72 -11.51 15.53
N LEU A 121 -14.81 -12.55 16.36
CA LEU A 121 -15.99 -12.78 17.19
C LEU A 121 -16.20 -11.65 18.20
N LYS A 122 -15.14 -11.21 18.88
CA LYS A 122 -15.20 -10.08 19.83
C LYS A 122 -15.62 -8.77 19.12
N ALA A 123 -15.04 -8.48 17.94
CA ALA A 123 -15.42 -7.31 17.16
C ALA A 123 -16.91 -7.32 16.81
N PHE A 124 -17.44 -8.48 16.42
CA PHE A 124 -18.87 -8.66 16.16
C PHE A 124 -19.73 -8.44 17.42
N GLU A 125 -19.36 -9.05 18.56
CA GLU A 125 -20.06 -8.86 19.83
C GLU A 125 -20.03 -7.41 20.30
N SER A 126 -18.88 -6.74 20.20
CA SER A 126 -18.72 -5.32 20.57
C SER A 126 -19.56 -4.41 19.70
N THR A 127 -19.66 -4.71 18.39
CA THR A 127 -20.52 -3.98 17.46
C THR A 127 -22.00 -4.12 17.85
N ILE A 128 -22.46 -5.34 18.13
CA ILE A 128 -23.85 -5.58 18.58
C ILE A 128 -24.15 -4.83 19.88
N LYS A 129 -23.23 -4.88 20.85
CA LYS A 129 -23.40 -4.16 22.13
C LYS A 129 -23.53 -2.66 21.92
N ALA A 130 -22.70 -2.08 21.03
CA ALA A 130 -22.78 -0.65 20.71
C ALA A 130 -24.12 -0.26 20.06
N ILE A 131 -24.68 -1.12 19.20
CA ILE A 131 -25.99 -0.86 18.56
C ILE A 131 -27.16 -1.00 19.55
N CYS A 132 -27.04 -1.88 20.55
CA CYS A 132 -28.12 -2.18 21.51
C CYS A 132 -28.05 -1.30 22.77
N SER A 133 -27.04 -0.46 22.93
CA SER A 133 -26.88 0.45 24.08
C SER A 133 -27.50 1.81 23.82
#